data_d9647a82d1c3f3502e9f656edf56a5f0
#
_entry.id   d9647a82d1c3f3502e9f656edf56a5f0
#
_cell.length_a   1.000
_cell.length_b   1.000
_cell.length_c   1.000
_cell.angle_alpha   90.00
_cell.angle_beta   90.00
_cell.angle_gamma   90.00
#
_symmetry.space_group_name_H-M   'P 1'
#
loop_
_entity.id
_entity.type
_entity.pdbx_description
1 polymer ?
#
loop_
_entity_poly.entity_id
_entity_poly.type
_entity_poly.pdbx_seq_one_letter_code
_entity_poly.pdbx_strand_id
1 'polypeptide(L)'
;MSKKYFPIVITCGDPSGVGPEVAVSAWKALRDEIPLCILIDPNFLPKNINVKILDQPPIASDIERSSLTVIRHKFVEKRVPGKPNPKHAEAIIKVIERGVRFVKDGQCSAICTMPISKSVLKDGANFPFPGHTEYLAHLDGRKNYGMMLVNKYLKVVPVTIHIPIKDITKYLNAELIEKTIKTTHQELTSRFSISNPSIWISGLNPHAGENGTIGDEEQKIIIPSIKKLRSKGYNLIGPVSADTMFYGKKRRNFDAAICMYHDQALIPIKTLDFHSSVNLTIGLSFIRTSPDHGTAFDIAGQNLANPTSTIEAIKLAWNLVKKDQKYQ
;
A
#
# COMPACT_ATOMS: atom_id res chain seq x y z
N MET A 1 10.96 25.16 -17.45
CA MET A 1 10.10 25.41 -16.27
C MET A 1 10.42 24.37 -15.24
N SER A 2 10.70 24.73 -13.98
CA SER A 2 10.92 23.78 -12.90
C SER A 2 9.62 22.98 -12.66
N LYS A 3 9.70 21.65 -12.62
CA LYS A 3 8.55 20.78 -12.33
C LYS A 3 7.95 21.17 -10.98
N LYS A 4 6.66 21.51 -10.95
CA LYS A 4 5.96 21.90 -9.73
C LYS A 4 5.44 20.63 -9.05
N TYR A 5 6.16 20.13 -8.08
CA TYR A 5 5.71 19.02 -7.25
C TYR A 5 4.83 19.49 -6.12
N PHE A 6 3.90 18.64 -5.70
CA PHE A 6 3.08 18.80 -4.52
C PHE A 6 3.53 17.82 -3.42
N PRO A 7 3.27 18.10 -2.14
CA PRO A 7 3.72 17.22 -1.07
C PRO A 7 3.05 15.86 -1.11
N ILE A 8 3.65 14.90 -0.42
CA ILE A 8 2.98 13.66 -0.03
C ILE A 8 2.19 13.96 1.24
N VAL A 9 0.89 13.64 1.24
CA VAL A 9 0.07 13.71 2.45
C VAL A 9 0.14 12.39 3.21
N ILE A 10 0.43 12.48 4.52
CA ILE A 10 0.42 11.35 5.44
C ILE A 10 -0.87 11.43 6.26
N THR A 11 -1.70 10.40 6.25
CA THR A 11 -2.85 10.31 7.18
C THR A 11 -2.40 9.70 8.50
N CYS A 12 -2.89 10.20 9.64
CA CYS A 12 -2.43 9.77 10.96
C CYS A 12 -2.78 8.33 11.34
N GLY A 13 -3.71 7.68 10.63
CA GLY A 13 -4.25 6.38 11.00
C GLY A 13 -5.08 6.46 12.30
N ASP A 14 -5.09 5.36 13.06
CA ASP A 14 -5.67 5.38 14.41
C ASP A 14 -4.76 6.19 15.34
N PRO A 15 -5.24 7.30 15.91
CA PRO A 15 -4.40 8.17 16.73
C PRO A 15 -3.90 7.51 18.02
N SER A 16 -4.57 6.48 18.51
CA SER A 16 -4.13 5.73 19.70
C SER A 16 -3.03 4.71 19.41
N GLY A 17 -2.76 4.41 18.13
CA GLY A 17 -1.67 3.53 17.71
C GLY A 17 -0.35 4.28 17.47
N VAL A 18 0.63 3.58 16.88
CA VAL A 18 1.97 4.10 16.59
C VAL A 18 2.00 5.07 15.39
N GLY A 19 0.90 5.19 14.63
CA GLY A 19 0.84 6.01 13.42
C GLY A 19 1.40 7.42 13.59
N PRO A 20 0.97 8.21 14.58
CA PRO A 20 1.49 9.57 14.80
C PRO A 20 3.00 9.62 15.08
N GLU A 21 3.55 8.69 15.87
CA GLU A 21 4.97 8.72 16.23
C GLU A 21 5.87 8.25 15.07
N VAL A 22 5.47 7.23 14.31
CA VAL A 22 6.26 6.79 13.14
C VAL A 22 6.19 7.79 12.00
N ALA A 23 5.06 8.51 11.84
CA ALA A 23 4.93 9.58 10.85
C ALA A 23 5.86 10.76 11.16
N VAL A 24 5.98 11.15 12.43
CA VAL A 24 6.93 12.17 12.89
C VAL A 24 8.38 11.73 12.68
N SER A 25 8.69 10.47 13.03
CA SER A 25 10.03 9.90 12.84
C SER A 25 10.42 9.85 11.36
N ALA A 26 9.48 9.47 10.50
CA ALA A 26 9.68 9.47 9.06
C ALA A 26 9.88 10.88 8.50
N TRP A 27 9.10 11.87 8.97
CA TRP A 27 9.32 13.26 8.59
C TRP A 27 10.73 13.73 8.98
N LYS A 28 11.19 13.48 10.21
CA LYS A 28 12.54 13.84 10.64
C LYS A 28 13.63 13.27 9.74
N ALA A 29 13.44 12.03 9.27
CA ALA A 29 14.38 11.34 8.40
C ALA A 29 14.37 11.85 6.95
N LEU A 30 13.22 12.36 6.46
CA LEU A 30 13.00 12.65 5.04
C LEU A 30 12.80 14.12 4.70
N ARG A 31 12.69 15.00 5.70
CA ARG A 31 12.32 16.41 5.51
C ARG A 31 13.21 17.20 4.56
N ASP A 32 14.48 16.79 4.43
CA ASP A 32 15.45 17.45 3.55
C ASP A 32 15.34 17.00 2.10
N GLU A 33 14.67 15.84 1.84
CA GLU A 33 14.59 15.22 0.53
C GLU A 33 13.18 15.23 -0.07
N ILE A 34 12.15 15.05 0.78
CA ILE A 34 10.77 14.84 0.34
C ILE A 34 9.83 15.85 1.01
N PRO A 35 9.05 16.62 0.22
CA PRO A 35 8.05 17.51 0.79
C PRO A 35 6.89 16.69 1.36
N LEU A 36 6.63 16.86 2.67
CA LEU A 36 5.65 16.09 3.42
C LEU A 36 4.69 17.00 4.17
N CYS A 37 3.42 16.60 4.26
CA CYS A 37 2.48 17.15 5.22
C CYS A 37 1.73 16.02 5.93
N ILE A 38 1.36 16.23 7.20
CA ILE A 38 0.61 15.24 7.99
C ILE A 38 -0.78 15.78 8.28
N LEU A 39 -1.79 14.99 7.95
CA LEU A 39 -3.20 15.26 8.25
C LEU A 39 -3.56 14.66 9.60
N ILE A 40 -3.60 15.49 10.66
CA ILE A 40 -3.74 15.07 12.04
C ILE A 40 -4.28 16.21 12.93
N ASP A 41 -4.75 15.88 14.13
CA ASP A 41 -4.96 16.88 15.18
C ASP A 41 -3.59 17.33 15.72
N PRO A 42 -3.25 18.63 15.66
CA PRO A 42 -1.98 19.14 16.17
C PRO A 42 -1.72 18.78 17.65
N ASN A 43 -2.78 18.62 18.44
CA ASN A 43 -2.69 18.25 19.86
C ASN A 43 -2.19 16.82 20.08
N PHE A 44 -2.15 15.99 19.03
CA PHE A 44 -1.68 14.61 19.10
C PHE A 44 -0.17 14.48 18.85
N LEU A 45 0.47 15.57 18.48
CA LEU A 45 1.90 15.61 18.22
C LEU A 45 2.71 15.90 19.50
N PRO A 46 3.97 15.46 19.56
CA PRO A 46 4.88 15.82 20.65
C PRO A 46 5.09 17.34 20.73
N LYS A 47 5.08 17.90 21.93
CA LYS A 47 5.25 19.35 22.16
C LYS A 47 6.62 19.91 21.76
N ASN A 48 7.63 19.06 21.66
CA ASN A 48 9.02 19.43 21.35
C ASN A 48 9.32 19.45 19.84
N ILE A 49 8.28 19.45 18.98
CA ILE A 49 8.43 19.54 17.53
C ILE A 49 7.92 20.89 17.06
N ASN A 50 8.72 21.53 16.21
CA ASN A 50 8.30 22.74 15.53
C ASN A 50 7.24 22.37 14.46
N VAL A 51 6.06 22.97 14.52
CA VAL A 51 4.95 22.66 13.60
C VAL A 51 4.45 23.92 12.92
N LYS A 52 4.18 23.83 11.61
CA LYS A 52 3.47 24.83 10.82
C LYS A 52 2.08 24.30 10.53
N ILE A 53 1.07 24.90 11.16
CA ILE A 53 -0.32 24.43 11.06
C ILE A 53 -1.02 25.17 9.93
N LEU A 54 -1.61 24.41 8.99
CA LEU A 54 -2.37 24.89 7.84
C LEU A 54 -3.71 24.16 7.77
N ASP A 55 -4.66 24.71 7.01
CA ASP A 55 -5.94 24.06 6.75
C ASP A 55 -5.97 23.32 5.41
N GLN A 56 -5.03 23.66 4.50
CA GLN A 56 -4.87 23.07 3.17
C GLN A 56 -3.39 22.75 2.89
N PRO A 57 -3.07 21.75 2.05
CA PRO A 57 -1.71 21.48 1.65
C PRO A 57 -1.08 22.66 0.91
N PRO A 58 0.15 23.04 1.24
CA PRO A 58 0.89 24.05 0.48
C PRO A 58 1.48 23.43 -0.80
N ILE A 59 2.02 24.24 -1.69
CA ILE A 59 2.91 23.73 -2.74
C ILE A 59 4.25 23.29 -2.13
N ALA A 60 4.95 22.38 -2.80
CA ALA A 60 6.18 21.77 -2.24
C ALA A 60 7.28 22.79 -1.93
N SER A 61 7.37 23.88 -2.69
CA SER A 61 8.35 24.96 -2.46
C SER A 61 8.11 25.75 -1.15
N ASP A 62 6.90 25.73 -0.63
CA ASP A 62 6.51 26.50 0.55
C ASP A 62 6.58 25.67 1.85
N ILE A 63 7.05 24.44 1.73
CA ILE A 63 7.29 23.55 2.86
C ILE A 63 8.64 23.89 3.48
N GLU A 64 8.59 24.33 4.73
CA GLU A 64 9.77 24.59 5.53
C GLU A 64 10.34 23.28 6.08
N ARG A 65 11.63 23.05 5.86
CA ARG A 65 12.31 21.82 6.34
C ARG A 65 12.52 21.80 7.86
N SER A 66 12.54 22.98 8.49
CA SER A 66 12.74 23.15 9.94
C SER A 66 11.49 22.88 10.76
N SER A 67 10.30 22.87 10.14
CA SER A 67 9.02 22.66 10.81
C SER A 67 8.20 21.59 10.11
N LEU A 68 7.45 20.78 10.89
CA LEU A 68 6.52 19.79 10.38
C LEU A 68 5.26 20.50 9.87
N THR A 69 4.96 20.39 8.58
CA THR A 69 3.71 20.88 8.02
C THR A 69 2.55 19.99 8.45
N VAL A 70 1.61 20.55 9.19
CA VAL A 70 0.43 19.86 9.71
C VAL A 70 -0.81 20.45 9.07
N ILE A 71 -1.58 19.59 8.39
CA ILE A 71 -2.93 19.95 7.94
C ILE A 71 -3.88 19.62 9.06
N ARG A 72 -4.50 20.67 9.62
CA ARG A 72 -5.36 20.54 10.79
C ARG A 72 -6.56 19.64 10.52
N HIS A 73 -6.73 18.64 11.38
CA HIS A 73 -7.96 17.85 11.46
C HIS A 73 -8.30 17.62 12.93
N LYS A 74 -9.41 18.18 13.37
CA LYS A 74 -9.85 18.11 14.78
C LYS A 74 -10.46 16.73 15.09
N PHE A 75 -10.04 16.15 16.18
CA PHE A 75 -10.68 15.00 16.81
C PHE A 75 -11.52 15.45 18.00
N VAL A 76 -12.65 14.79 18.27
CA VAL A 76 -13.56 15.17 19.36
C VAL A 76 -12.95 14.85 20.72
N GLU A 77 -12.28 13.70 20.82
CA GLU A 77 -11.70 13.21 22.07
C GLU A 77 -10.18 13.32 22.07
N LYS A 78 -9.59 13.43 23.26
CA LYS A 78 -8.14 13.34 23.44
C LYS A 78 -7.66 11.93 23.12
N ARG A 79 -6.51 11.81 22.41
CA ARG A 79 -5.87 10.52 22.24
C ARG A 79 -5.24 10.04 23.55
N VAL A 80 -5.33 8.74 23.79
CA VAL A 80 -4.55 8.05 24.80
C VAL A 80 -3.77 6.95 24.08
N PRO A 81 -2.42 7.07 23.95
CA PRO A 81 -1.63 6.04 23.29
C PRO A 81 -1.87 4.66 23.90
N GLY A 82 -1.99 3.63 23.07
CA GLY A 82 -2.26 2.27 23.50
C GLY A 82 -3.71 1.96 23.86
N LYS A 83 -4.59 2.98 23.92
CA LYS A 83 -6.01 2.79 24.26
C LYS A 83 -6.90 3.18 23.07
N PRO A 84 -7.26 2.23 22.20
CA PRO A 84 -8.15 2.49 21.07
C PRO A 84 -9.50 3.01 21.55
N ASN A 85 -10.05 4.03 20.83
CA ASN A 85 -11.30 4.68 21.22
C ASN A 85 -12.24 4.75 20.01
N PRO A 86 -13.39 4.04 20.01
CA PRO A 86 -14.38 4.08 18.93
C PRO A 86 -14.90 5.49 18.61
N LYS A 87 -14.89 6.43 19.55
CA LYS A 87 -15.27 7.83 19.31
C LYS A 87 -14.35 8.56 18.30
N HIS A 88 -13.17 8.01 17.99
CA HIS A 88 -12.29 8.52 16.95
C HIS A 88 -12.67 8.06 15.53
N ALA A 89 -13.56 7.08 15.39
CA ALA A 89 -13.85 6.40 14.13
C ALA A 89 -14.24 7.36 12.99
N GLU A 90 -15.22 8.23 13.24
CA GLU A 90 -15.65 9.20 12.22
C GLU A 90 -14.54 10.16 11.80
N ALA A 91 -13.72 10.62 12.75
CA ALA A 91 -12.61 11.51 12.45
C ALA A 91 -11.53 10.79 11.63
N ILE A 92 -11.23 9.52 11.94
CA ILE A 92 -10.30 8.69 11.15
C ILE A 92 -10.81 8.54 9.70
N ILE A 93 -12.09 8.24 9.52
CA ILE A 93 -12.72 8.13 8.20
C ILE A 93 -12.58 9.45 7.43
N LYS A 94 -12.93 10.57 8.06
CA LYS A 94 -12.80 11.92 7.47
C LYS A 94 -11.35 12.29 7.12
N VAL A 95 -10.37 11.85 7.91
CA VAL A 95 -8.94 12.03 7.59
C VAL A 95 -8.60 11.31 6.27
N ILE A 96 -9.07 10.07 6.10
CA ILE A 96 -8.82 9.31 4.86
C ILE A 96 -9.48 9.99 3.67
N GLU A 97 -10.76 10.37 3.78
CA GLU A 97 -11.52 11.07 2.73
C GLU A 97 -10.83 12.37 2.31
N ARG A 98 -10.40 13.19 3.28
CA ARG A 98 -9.68 14.44 2.98
C ARG A 98 -8.35 14.18 2.29
N GLY A 99 -7.58 13.19 2.75
CA GLY A 99 -6.32 12.80 2.13
C GLY A 99 -6.52 12.36 0.68
N VAL A 100 -7.53 11.53 0.41
CA VAL A 100 -7.89 11.12 -0.96
C VAL A 100 -8.32 12.32 -1.82
N ARG A 101 -9.13 13.22 -1.28
CA ARG A 101 -9.53 14.43 -1.99
C ARG A 101 -8.33 15.29 -2.38
N PHE A 102 -7.38 15.54 -1.46
CA PHE A 102 -6.19 16.32 -1.76
C PHE A 102 -5.37 15.74 -2.92
N VAL A 103 -5.29 14.42 -3.03
CA VAL A 103 -4.56 13.77 -4.13
C VAL A 103 -5.37 13.81 -5.44
N LYS A 104 -6.68 13.60 -5.38
CA LYS A 104 -7.57 13.66 -6.56
C LYS A 104 -7.65 15.07 -7.13
N ASP A 105 -7.68 16.09 -6.28
CA ASP A 105 -7.72 17.50 -6.66
C ASP A 105 -6.33 18.04 -7.07
N GLY A 106 -5.28 17.22 -7.03
CA GLY A 106 -3.93 17.59 -7.40
C GLY A 106 -3.22 18.51 -6.39
N GLN A 107 -3.73 18.63 -5.16
CA GLN A 107 -3.11 19.42 -4.07
C GLN A 107 -1.98 18.62 -3.38
N CYS A 108 -1.99 17.29 -3.49
CA CYS A 108 -0.92 16.40 -3.07
C CYS A 108 -0.57 15.44 -4.19
N SER A 109 0.69 15.03 -4.28
CA SER A 109 1.17 14.12 -5.33
C SER A 109 0.87 12.66 -5.03
N ALA A 110 0.82 12.29 -3.76
CA ALA A 110 0.53 10.93 -3.30
C ALA A 110 0.02 10.95 -1.86
N ILE A 111 -0.57 9.82 -1.44
CA ILE A 111 -1.01 9.61 -0.06
C ILE A 111 -0.27 8.41 0.56
N CYS A 112 0.28 8.62 1.77
CA CYS A 112 0.80 7.56 2.61
C CYS A 112 -0.12 7.39 3.82
N THR A 113 -0.76 6.21 3.97
CA THR A 113 -1.73 6.02 5.05
C THR A 113 -1.14 5.24 6.21
N MET A 114 -1.22 5.80 7.43
CA MET A 114 -0.85 5.07 8.64
C MET A 114 -1.93 4.05 9.00
N PRO A 115 -1.58 3.01 9.78
CA PRO A 115 -2.50 1.91 10.13
C PRO A 115 -3.76 2.36 10.85
N ILE A 116 -4.88 1.70 10.55
CA ILE A 116 -6.17 1.88 11.24
C ILE A 116 -6.58 0.60 11.97
N SER A 117 -7.39 0.76 13.02
CA SER A 117 -8.04 -0.36 13.70
C SER A 117 -9.42 -0.60 13.10
N LYS A 118 -9.62 -1.81 12.54
CA LYS A 118 -10.92 -2.21 11.98
C LYS A 118 -12.01 -2.27 13.05
N SER A 119 -11.68 -2.73 14.26
CA SER A 119 -12.62 -2.76 15.38
C SER A 119 -13.08 -1.37 15.76
N VAL A 120 -12.15 -0.42 15.93
CA VAL A 120 -12.48 0.98 16.23
C VAL A 120 -13.44 1.57 15.20
N LEU A 121 -13.17 1.35 13.91
CA LEU A 121 -14.03 1.87 12.85
C LEU A 121 -15.39 1.19 12.78
N LYS A 122 -15.43 -0.12 13.00
CA LYS A 122 -16.69 -0.87 13.04
C LYS A 122 -17.56 -0.45 14.22
N ASP A 123 -16.96 -0.39 15.41
CA ASP A 123 -17.70 -0.13 16.65
C ASP A 123 -18.13 1.34 16.76
N GLY A 124 -17.33 2.28 16.22
CA GLY A 124 -17.61 3.71 16.33
C GLY A 124 -18.34 4.35 15.15
N ALA A 125 -18.33 3.72 13.97
CA ALA A 125 -18.93 4.31 12.76
C ALA A 125 -19.60 3.28 11.84
N ASN A 126 -19.83 2.05 12.27
CA ASN A 126 -20.39 0.97 11.44
C ASN A 126 -19.66 0.83 10.07
N PHE A 127 -18.35 1.00 10.06
CA PHE A 127 -17.54 1.01 8.84
C PHE A 127 -17.69 -0.30 8.06
N PRO A 128 -18.24 -0.27 6.81
CA PRO A 128 -18.65 -1.47 6.12
C PRO A 128 -17.55 -2.15 5.31
N PHE A 129 -16.33 -1.55 5.27
CA PHE A 129 -15.26 -2.05 4.41
C PHE A 129 -14.31 -2.98 5.19
N PRO A 130 -13.77 -4.03 4.53
CA PRO A 130 -12.80 -4.94 5.13
C PRO A 130 -11.50 -4.26 5.57
N GLY A 131 -11.12 -3.16 4.91
CA GLY A 131 -9.90 -2.43 5.23
C GLY A 131 -9.69 -1.16 4.40
N HIS A 132 -8.49 -0.60 4.51
CA HIS A 132 -8.08 0.61 3.78
C HIS A 132 -8.20 0.46 2.25
N THR A 133 -7.73 -0.66 1.71
CA THR A 133 -7.65 -0.89 0.27
C THR A 133 -9.02 -0.82 -0.39
N GLU A 134 -10.01 -1.52 0.17
CA GLU A 134 -11.38 -1.54 -0.31
C GLU A 134 -12.05 -0.17 -0.19
N TYR A 135 -11.80 0.51 0.94
CA TYR A 135 -12.34 1.85 1.16
C TYR A 135 -11.77 2.89 0.19
N LEU A 136 -10.46 2.87 -0.02
CA LEU A 136 -9.81 3.77 -0.97
C LEU A 136 -10.26 3.52 -2.41
N ALA A 137 -10.45 2.25 -2.79
CA ALA A 137 -11.00 1.90 -4.10
C ALA A 137 -12.45 2.40 -4.26
N HIS A 138 -13.27 2.32 -3.21
CA HIS A 138 -14.61 2.89 -3.18
C HIS A 138 -14.59 4.40 -3.38
N LEU A 139 -13.76 5.14 -2.63
CA LEU A 139 -13.62 6.59 -2.75
C LEU A 139 -13.10 7.03 -4.13
N ASP A 140 -12.33 6.18 -4.78
CA ASP A 140 -11.80 6.40 -6.13
C ASP A 140 -12.76 5.95 -7.25
N GLY A 141 -13.84 5.24 -6.91
CA GLY A 141 -14.76 4.67 -7.89
C GLY A 141 -14.15 3.52 -8.72
N ARG A 142 -13.11 2.85 -8.19
CA ARG A 142 -12.37 1.79 -8.89
C ARG A 142 -12.86 0.41 -8.52
N LYS A 143 -13.14 -0.41 -9.55
CA LYS A 143 -13.50 -1.84 -9.39
C LYS A 143 -12.27 -2.76 -9.50
N ASN A 144 -11.25 -2.32 -10.24
CA ASN A 144 -10.02 -3.07 -10.50
C ASN A 144 -8.89 -2.50 -9.66
N TYR A 145 -8.64 -3.11 -8.53
CA TYR A 145 -7.59 -2.75 -7.58
C TYR A 145 -6.99 -4.03 -6.98
N GLY A 146 -5.84 -3.87 -6.36
CA GLY A 146 -5.15 -4.97 -5.69
C GLY A 146 -4.11 -4.46 -4.70
N MET A 147 -3.50 -5.39 -4.00
CA MET A 147 -2.39 -5.15 -3.08
C MET A 147 -1.10 -5.65 -3.71
N MET A 148 -0.09 -4.80 -3.78
CA MET A 148 1.26 -5.18 -4.16
C MET A 148 2.19 -4.90 -2.97
N LEU A 149 2.91 -5.90 -2.49
CA LEU A 149 4.03 -5.67 -1.58
C LEU A 149 5.29 -5.43 -2.38
N VAL A 150 6.02 -4.40 -1.96
CA VAL A 150 7.23 -3.93 -2.66
C VAL A 150 8.36 -3.76 -1.65
N ASN A 151 9.51 -4.34 -1.93
CA ASN A 151 10.77 -3.97 -1.33
C ASN A 151 11.87 -3.92 -2.41
N LYS A 152 13.12 -3.67 -2.04
CA LYS A 152 14.24 -3.59 -3.00
C LYS A 152 14.53 -4.89 -3.75
N TYR A 153 14.00 -6.03 -3.29
CA TYR A 153 14.28 -7.35 -3.85
C TYR A 153 13.13 -7.91 -4.68
N LEU A 154 11.88 -7.59 -4.31
CA LEU A 154 10.69 -8.19 -4.90
C LEU A 154 9.53 -7.19 -5.00
N LYS A 155 8.66 -7.47 -5.97
CA LYS A 155 7.27 -6.99 -6.02
C LYS A 155 6.37 -8.22 -6.12
N VAL A 156 5.46 -8.39 -5.18
CA VAL A 156 4.56 -9.55 -5.15
C VAL A 156 3.11 -9.11 -5.04
N VAL A 157 2.23 -9.80 -5.75
CA VAL A 157 0.80 -9.48 -5.80
C VAL A 157 0.00 -10.76 -5.52
N PRO A 158 -0.67 -10.87 -4.38
CA PRO A 158 -1.58 -11.99 -4.13
C PRO A 158 -2.89 -11.80 -4.88
N VAL A 159 -3.38 -12.87 -5.52
CA VAL A 159 -4.70 -12.90 -6.19
C VAL A 159 -5.81 -12.93 -5.15
N THR A 160 -5.69 -13.80 -4.14
CA THR A 160 -6.61 -13.87 -3.01
C THR A 160 -5.93 -13.41 -1.73
N ILE A 161 -6.65 -12.60 -0.94
CA ILE A 161 -6.19 -12.02 0.32
C ILE A 161 -7.23 -12.24 1.41
N HIS A 162 -6.81 -12.36 2.66
CA HIS A 162 -7.67 -12.36 3.87
C HIS A 162 -8.84 -13.35 3.82
N ILE A 163 -8.65 -14.48 3.16
CA ILE A 163 -9.59 -15.62 3.16
C ILE A 163 -8.92 -16.86 3.75
N PRO A 164 -9.70 -17.77 4.37
CA PRO A 164 -9.15 -19.04 4.83
C PRO A 164 -8.55 -19.87 3.68
N ILE A 165 -7.47 -20.59 3.94
CA ILE A 165 -6.80 -21.43 2.93
C ILE A 165 -7.79 -22.42 2.27
N LYS A 166 -8.69 -23.02 3.03
CA LYS A 166 -9.71 -23.95 2.54
C LYS A 166 -10.66 -23.34 1.50
N ASP A 167 -10.79 -22.03 1.48
CA ASP A 167 -11.71 -21.31 0.60
C ASP A 167 -11.02 -20.76 -0.67
N ILE A 168 -9.70 -20.92 -0.80
CA ILE A 168 -8.94 -20.36 -1.94
C ILE A 168 -9.53 -20.86 -3.26
N THR A 169 -9.72 -22.16 -3.41
CA THR A 169 -10.24 -22.78 -4.65
C THR A 169 -11.65 -22.31 -4.99
N LYS A 170 -12.43 -21.92 -3.99
CA LYS A 170 -13.79 -21.39 -4.16
C LYS A 170 -13.80 -19.97 -4.75
N TYR A 171 -12.79 -19.13 -4.38
CA TYR A 171 -12.70 -17.74 -4.83
C TYR A 171 -11.79 -17.55 -6.03
N LEU A 172 -10.81 -18.46 -6.23
CA LEU A 172 -9.89 -18.39 -7.34
C LEU A 172 -10.62 -18.74 -8.65
N ASN A 173 -10.63 -17.78 -9.58
CA ASN A 173 -11.24 -17.96 -10.89
C ASN A 173 -10.46 -17.17 -11.97
N ALA A 174 -10.76 -17.47 -13.23
CA ALA A 174 -10.06 -16.86 -14.36
C ALA A 174 -10.21 -15.33 -14.41
N GLU A 175 -11.38 -14.81 -14.09
CA GLU A 175 -11.63 -13.36 -14.09
C GLU A 175 -10.74 -12.62 -13.06
N LEU A 176 -10.65 -13.16 -11.85
CA LEU A 176 -9.83 -12.58 -10.79
C LEU A 176 -8.34 -12.61 -11.14
N ILE A 177 -7.84 -13.72 -11.70
CA ILE A 177 -6.45 -13.85 -12.15
C ILE A 177 -6.17 -12.84 -13.28
N GLU A 178 -7.01 -12.81 -14.32
CA GLU A 178 -6.85 -11.89 -15.45
C GLU A 178 -6.89 -10.42 -14.99
N LYS A 179 -7.82 -10.09 -14.10
CA LYS A 179 -7.93 -8.77 -13.48
C LYS A 179 -6.64 -8.39 -12.76
N THR A 180 -6.11 -9.29 -11.92
CA THR A 180 -4.89 -9.06 -11.15
C THR A 180 -3.68 -8.86 -12.08
N ILE A 181 -3.54 -9.69 -13.12
CA ILE A 181 -2.47 -9.55 -14.12
C ILE A 181 -2.56 -8.19 -14.82
N LYS A 182 -3.73 -7.80 -15.32
CA LYS A 182 -3.93 -6.53 -16.04
C LYS A 182 -3.63 -5.32 -15.15
N THR A 183 -4.13 -5.34 -13.90
CA THR A 183 -3.89 -4.25 -12.94
C THR A 183 -2.41 -4.15 -12.59
N THR A 184 -1.74 -5.29 -12.37
CA THR A 184 -0.28 -5.33 -12.09
C THR A 184 0.51 -4.81 -13.29
N HIS A 185 0.19 -5.26 -14.50
CA HIS A 185 0.86 -4.80 -15.72
C HIS A 185 0.69 -3.28 -15.91
N GLN A 186 -0.52 -2.77 -15.77
CA GLN A 186 -0.79 -1.33 -15.87
C GLN A 186 0.01 -0.52 -14.85
N GLU A 187 0.08 -0.97 -13.61
CA GLU A 187 0.86 -0.30 -12.57
C GLU A 187 2.36 -0.28 -12.89
N LEU A 188 2.91 -1.42 -13.34
CA LEU A 188 4.32 -1.52 -13.72
C LEU A 188 4.67 -0.64 -14.92
N THR A 189 3.79 -0.55 -15.90
CA THR A 189 4.03 0.30 -17.08
C THR A 189 3.89 1.78 -16.78
N SER A 190 2.81 2.18 -16.10
CA SER A 190 2.50 3.61 -15.92
C SER A 190 3.35 4.25 -14.82
N ARG A 191 3.54 3.59 -13.66
CA ARG A 191 4.19 4.20 -12.49
C ARG A 191 5.60 3.70 -12.24
N PHE A 192 5.91 2.45 -12.58
CA PHE A 192 7.29 1.96 -12.49
C PHE A 192 8.10 2.24 -13.76
N SER A 193 7.46 2.69 -14.85
CA SER A 193 8.08 3.00 -16.16
C SER A 193 8.75 1.78 -16.81
N ILE A 194 8.14 0.59 -16.67
CA ILE A 194 8.61 -0.65 -17.27
C ILE A 194 7.74 -0.92 -18.49
N SER A 195 8.24 -0.68 -19.70
CA SER A 195 7.46 -0.73 -20.95
C SER A 195 6.90 -2.12 -21.28
N ASN A 196 7.64 -3.19 -20.96
CA ASN A 196 7.23 -4.58 -21.20
C ASN A 196 7.54 -5.44 -19.96
N PRO A 197 6.76 -5.28 -18.86
CA PRO A 197 7.06 -5.95 -17.62
C PRO A 197 6.96 -7.46 -17.71
N SER A 198 8.00 -8.16 -17.26
CA SER A 198 8.00 -9.61 -17.10
C SER A 198 7.26 -9.96 -15.81
N ILE A 199 6.09 -10.58 -15.93
CA ILE A 199 5.26 -10.97 -14.79
C ILE A 199 5.26 -12.50 -14.69
N TRP A 200 5.74 -13.00 -13.55
CA TRP A 200 5.73 -14.41 -13.27
C TRP A 200 4.52 -14.78 -12.41
N ILE A 201 3.88 -15.91 -12.74
CA ILE A 201 2.65 -16.37 -12.10
C ILE A 201 2.95 -17.72 -11.45
N SER A 202 2.74 -17.82 -10.14
CA SER A 202 2.90 -19.09 -9.42
C SER A 202 1.76 -20.05 -9.74
N GLY A 203 2.01 -21.35 -9.59
CA GLY A 203 0.93 -22.31 -9.40
C GLY A 203 0.25 -22.15 -8.04
N LEU A 204 -0.91 -22.74 -7.89
CA LEU A 204 -1.61 -22.88 -6.62
C LEU A 204 -1.07 -24.07 -5.83
N ASN A 205 -0.98 -25.22 -6.54
CA ASN A 205 -0.62 -26.50 -5.98
C ASN A 205 0.91 -26.74 -5.97
N PRO A 206 1.42 -27.66 -5.14
CA PRO A 206 2.81 -28.09 -5.20
C PRO A 206 3.22 -28.48 -6.63
N HIS A 207 4.46 -28.14 -7.00
CA HIS A 207 5.01 -28.37 -8.35
C HIS A 207 4.14 -27.82 -9.49
N ALA A 208 3.34 -26.76 -9.20
CA ALA A 208 2.38 -26.19 -10.16
C ALA A 208 1.40 -27.24 -10.71
N GLY A 209 0.92 -28.14 -9.83
CA GLY A 209 -0.06 -29.17 -10.13
C GLY A 209 0.47 -30.40 -10.86
N GLU A 210 1.77 -30.45 -11.20
CA GLU A 210 2.44 -31.58 -11.86
C GLU A 210 1.60 -32.23 -12.97
N ASN A 211 1.21 -31.42 -13.95
CA ASN A 211 0.32 -31.80 -15.07
C ASN A 211 -1.06 -32.34 -14.67
N GLY A 212 -1.57 -31.96 -13.49
CA GLY A 212 -2.90 -32.33 -13.00
C GLY A 212 -2.89 -33.53 -12.07
N THR A 213 -1.71 -34.04 -11.69
CA THR A 213 -1.60 -35.15 -10.71
C THR A 213 -1.72 -34.65 -9.27
N ILE A 214 -1.39 -33.39 -9.03
CA ILE A 214 -1.49 -32.73 -7.72
C ILE A 214 -2.42 -31.52 -7.83
N GLY A 215 -3.72 -31.79 -8.06
CA GLY A 215 -4.70 -30.73 -8.31
C GLY A 215 -4.80 -30.33 -9.78
N ASP A 216 -5.92 -29.74 -10.17
CA ASP A 216 -6.23 -29.43 -11.56
C ASP A 216 -6.51 -27.93 -11.81
N GLU A 217 -6.39 -27.08 -10.79
CA GLU A 217 -6.62 -25.65 -10.87
C GLU A 217 -5.68 -24.97 -11.87
N GLU A 218 -4.45 -25.45 -11.98
CA GLU A 218 -3.51 -24.97 -12.99
C GLU A 218 -4.03 -25.22 -14.39
N GLN A 219 -4.51 -26.43 -14.66
CA GLN A 219 -5.01 -26.84 -15.99
C GLN A 219 -6.33 -26.15 -16.34
N LYS A 220 -7.24 -26.03 -15.36
CA LYS A 220 -8.60 -25.52 -15.58
C LYS A 220 -8.69 -24.00 -15.54
N ILE A 221 -7.85 -23.33 -14.73
CA ILE A 221 -8.01 -21.90 -14.43
C ILE A 221 -6.74 -21.10 -14.80
N ILE A 222 -5.58 -21.47 -14.27
CA ILE A 222 -4.38 -20.61 -14.34
C ILE A 222 -3.78 -20.61 -15.75
N ILE A 223 -3.55 -21.79 -16.34
CA ILE A 223 -2.97 -21.92 -17.69
C ILE A 223 -3.86 -21.26 -18.75
N PRO A 224 -5.19 -21.47 -18.79
CA PRO A 224 -6.06 -20.79 -19.75
C PRO A 224 -6.00 -19.26 -19.61
N SER A 225 -5.99 -18.71 -18.39
CA SER A 225 -5.88 -17.27 -18.13
C SER A 225 -4.56 -16.70 -18.65
N ILE A 226 -3.44 -17.39 -18.41
CA ILE A 226 -2.11 -16.99 -18.90
C ILE A 226 -2.07 -17.03 -20.44
N LYS A 227 -2.53 -18.12 -21.06
CA LYS A 227 -2.55 -18.27 -22.53
C LYS A 227 -3.36 -17.15 -23.18
N LYS A 228 -4.53 -16.85 -22.65
CA LYS A 228 -5.41 -15.77 -23.14
C LYS A 228 -4.76 -14.40 -23.07
N LEU A 229 -3.99 -14.10 -22.02
CA LEU A 229 -3.33 -12.81 -21.89
C LEU A 229 -2.03 -12.74 -22.70
N ARG A 230 -1.28 -13.85 -22.81
CA ARG A 230 -0.13 -13.93 -23.72
C ARG A 230 -0.52 -13.64 -25.17
N SER A 231 -1.65 -14.18 -25.65
CA SER A 231 -2.14 -13.89 -27.01
C SER A 231 -2.51 -12.40 -27.23
N LYS A 232 -2.64 -11.65 -26.15
CA LYS A 232 -2.86 -10.18 -26.15
C LYS A 232 -1.58 -9.37 -25.96
N GLY A 233 -0.40 -10.01 -25.98
CA GLY A 233 0.89 -9.36 -25.89
C GLY A 233 1.46 -9.16 -24.49
N TYR A 234 0.82 -9.73 -23.43
CA TYR A 234 1.39 -9.66 -22.10
C TYR A 234 2.59 -10.61 -21.95
N ASN A 235 3.69 -10.09 -21.41
CA ASN A 235 4.90 -10.89 -21.14
C ASN A 235 4.75 -11.64 -19.81
N LEU A 236 4.18 -12.85 -19.87
CA LEU A 236 3.84 -13.67 -18.74
C LEU A 236 4.63 -14.98 -18.72
N ILE A 237 5.11 -15.42 -17.57
CA ILE A 237 5.73 -16.73 -17.39
C ILE A 237 5.01 -17.47 -16.28
N GLY A 238 4.63 -18.72 -16.52
CA GLY A 238 3.95 -19.55 -15.52
C GLY A 238 2.95 -20.53 -16.13
N PRO A 239 2.26 -21.33 -15.28
CA PRO A 239 2.45 -21.34 -13.84
C PRO A 239 3.83 -21.92 -13.46
N VAL A 240 4.52 -21.24 -12.51
CA VAL A 240 5.82 -21.66 -11.99
C VAL A 240 5.61 -22.25 -10.60
N SER A 241 6.35 -23.30 -10.26
CA SER A 241 6.35 -23.86 -8.91
C SER A 241 6.80 -22.80 -7.89
N ALA A 242 5.95 -22.51 -6.88
CA ALA A 242 6.15 -21.41 -5.95
C ALA A 242 7.42 -21.58 -5.09
N ASP A 243 7.78 -22.80 -4.72
CA ASP A 243 8.97 -23.13 -3.92
C ASP A 243 10.28 -22.79 -4.65
N THR A 244 10.29 -22.86 -5.98
CA THR A 244 11.48 -22.57 -6.80
C THR A 244 11.47 -21.19 -7.45
N MET A 245 10.36 -20.49 -7.44
CA MET A 245 10.17 -19.19 -8.11
C MET A 245 11.06 -18.10 -7.50
N PHE A 246 11.14 -18.05 -6.18
CA PHE A 246 11.81 -17.00 -5.43
C PHE A 246 13.28 -17.31 -5.09
N TYR A 247 13.78 -18.47 -5.52
CA TYR A 247 15.13 -18.91 -5.21
C TYR A 247 16.21 -18.10 -5.92
N GLY A 248 17.24 -17.70 -5.18
CA GLY A 248 18.53 -17.20 -5.67
C GLY A 248 18.40 -16.13 -6.77
N LYS A 249 18.99 -16.40 -7.95
CA LYS A 249 18.99 -15.49 -9.09
C LYS A 249 17.63 -15.44 -9.82
N LYS A 250 16.78 -16.46 -9.70
CA LYS A 250 15.48 -16.53 -10.41
C LYS A 250 14.58 -15.32 -10.11
N ARG A 251 14.57 -14.85 -8.84
CA ARG A 251 13.79 -13.69 -8.45
C ARG A 251 14.19 -12.37 -9.13
N ARG A 252 15.31 -12.33 -9.85
CA ARG A 252 15.75 -11.17 -10.63
C ARG A 252 15.29 -11.20 -12.08
N ASN A 253 14.62 -12.29 -12.50
CA ASN A 253 14.20 -12.49 -13.89
C ASN A 253 12.80 -11.96 -14.16
N PHE A 254 12.13 -11.41 -13.16
CA PHE A 254 10.79 -10.83 -13.31
C PHE A 254 10.67 -9.48 -12.59
N ASP A 255 9.75 -8.67 -13.08
CA ASP A 255 9.44 -7.37 -12.51
C ASP A 255 8.41 -7.46 -11.40
N ALA A 256 7.50 -8.43 -11.47
CA ALA A 256 6.57 -8.77 -10.40
C ALA A 256 6.19 -10.25 -10.44
N ALA A 257 5.87 -10.79 -9.26
CA ALA A 257 5.31 -12.11 -9.07
C ALA A 257 3.84 -12.03 -8.68
N ILE A 258 2.99 -12.79 -9.38
CA ILE A 258 1.58 -12.96 -9.00
C ILE A 258 1.44 -14.33 -8.34
N CYS A 259 0.93 -14.34 -7.10
CA CYS A 259 0.76 -15.51 -6.27
C CYS A 259 -0.72 -15.78 -6.04
N MET A 260 -1.11 -17.03 -5.91
CA MET A 260 -2.54 -17.37 -5.83
C MET A 260 -3.16 -17.00 -4.49
N TYR A 261 -2.37 -16.93 -3.42
CA TYR A 261 -2.87 -16.57 -2.09
C TYR A 261 -1.85 -15.76 -1.28
N HIS A 262 -2.36 -15.19 -0.18
CA HIS A 262 -1.66 -14.23 0.67
C HIS A 262 -0.25 -14.70 1.08
N ASP A 263 -0.12 -15.84 1.77
CA ASP A 263 1.17 -16.25 2.34
C ASP A 263 2.16 -16.71 1.27
N GLN A 264 1.69 -17.23 0.13
CA GLN A 264 2.53 -17.56 -1.01
C GLN A 264 3.26 -16.32 -1.56
N ALA A 265 2.63 -15.14 -1.46
CA ALA A 265 3.23 -13.85 -1.83
C ALA A 265 4.08 -13.27 -0.69
N LEU A 266 3.56 -13.29 0.54
CA LEU A 266 4.14 -12.51 1.63
C LEU A 266 5.32 -13.19 2.31
N ILE A 267 5.34 -14.52 2.40
CA ILE A 267 6.46 -15.24 3.00
C ILE A 267 7.79 -14.92 2.28
N PRO A 268 7.90 -15.05 0.95
CA PRO A 268 9.15 -14.77 0.26
C PRO A 268 9.66 -13.34 0.44
N ILE A 269 8.78 -12.35 0.30
CA ILE A 269 9.20 -10.94 0.38
C ILE A 269 9.60 -10.55 1.80
N LYS A 270 8.87 -11.03 2.81
CA LYS A 270 9.16 -10.76 4.23
C LYS A 270 10.39 -11.50 4.73
N THR A 271 10.65 -12.70 4.24
CA THR A 271 11.88 -13.44 4.54
C THR A 271 13.12 -12.70 4.03
N LEU A 272 13.02 -12.04 2.88
CA LEU A 272 14.14 -11.28 2.32
C LEU A 272 14.37 -9.95 3.04
N ASP A 273 13.31 -9.25 3.41
CA ASP A 273 13.42 -7.98 4.14
C ASP A 273 12.07 -7.63 4.78
N PHE A 274 11.96 -7.91 6.07
CA PHE A 274 10.73 -7.68 6.83
C PHE A 274 10.42 -6.20 7.04
N HIS A 275 11.45 -5.41 7.36
CA HIS A 275 11.29 -4.03 7.81
C HIS A 275 11.11 -3.02 6.69
N SER A 276 11.59 -3.30 5.48
CA SER A 276 11.50 -2.37 4.34
C SER A 276 10.33 -2.66 3.40
N SER A 277 9.54 -3.68 3.68
CA SER A 277 8.37 -4.01 2.85
C SER A 277 7.29 -2.94 2.96
N VAL A 278 6.74 -2.56 1.81
CA VAL A 278 5.74 -1.50 1.64
C VAL A 278 4.51 -2.08 0.97
N ASN A 279 3.35 -1.72 1.44
CA ASN A 279 2.09 -2.02 0.78
C ASN A 279 1.75 -0.88 -0.19
N LEU A 280 1.70 -1.18 -1.48
CA LEU A 280 1.22 -0.31 -2.56
C LEU A 280 -0.16 -0.77 -2.99
N THR A 281 -1.16 0.09 -2.95
CA THR A 281 -2.46 -0.21 -3.55
C THR A 281 -2.41 0.11 -5.04
N ILE A 282 -2.47 -0.94 -5.86
CA ILE A 282 -2.44 -0.83 -7.33
C ILE A 282 -3.85 -0.66 -7.90
N GLY A 283 -3.95 -0.01 -9.08
CA GLY A 283 -5.21 0.20 -9.79
C GLY A 283 -6.00 1.44 -9.39
N LEU A 284 -5.55 2.23 -8.41
CA LEU A 284 -6.14 3.53 -8.07
C LEU A 284 -5.73 4.60 -9.08
N SER A 285 -6.53 5.66 -9.21
CA SER A 285 -6.19 6.82 -10.05
C SER A 285 -5.06 7.68 -9.47
N PHE A 286 -4.69 7.44 -8.21
CA PHE A 286 -3.64 8.12 -7.47
C PHE A 286 -2.68 7.13 -6.81
N ILE A 287 -1.50 7.60 -6.43
CA ILE A 287 -0.50 6.79 -5.73
C ILE A 287 -0.84 6.69 -4.25
N ARG A 288 -1.03 5.45 -3.75
CA ARG A 288 -1.22 5.19 -2.33
C ARG A 288 -0.26 4.14 -1.84
N THR A 289 0.53 4.50 -0.85
CA THR A 289 1.40 3.57 -0.10
C THR A 289 1.00 3.49 1.36
N SER A 290 1.42 2.44 2.04
CA SER A 290 1.35 2.34 3.49
C SER A 290 2.46 1.46 4.03
N PRO A 291 2.89 1.65 5.29
CA PRO A 291 3.74 0.68 5.96
C PRO A 291 3.03 -0.67 6.08
N ASP A 292 3.83 -1.73 6.17
CA ASP A 292 3.36 -3.12 6.28
C ASP A 292 3.37 -3.58 7.76
N HIS A 293 2.86 -2.74 8.64
CA HIS A 293 2.61 -3.05 10.06
C HIS A 293 1.23 -2.57 10.50
N GLY A 294 0.76 -3.06 11.64
CA GLY A 294 -0.51 -2.67 12.26
C GLY A 294 -0.41 -1.43 13.15
N THR A 295 -1.46 -1.20 13.91
CA THR A 295 -1.58 -0.07 14.86
C THR A 295 -0.63 -0.19 16.06
N ALA A 296 -0.19 -1.41 16.42
CA ALA A 296 0.75 -1.72 17.49
C ALA A 296 0.44 -0.92 18.78
N PHE A 297 -0.78 -1.09 19.28
CA PHE A 297 -1.26 -0.38 20.47
C PHE A 297 -0.43 -0.66 21.72
N ASP A 298 0.16 -1.84 21.81
CA ASP A 298 1.00 -2.31 22.92
C ASP A 298 2.25 -1.46 23.14
N ILE A 299 2.81 -0.88 22.08
CA ILE A 299 4.02 -0.04 22.14
C ILE A 299 3.76 1.44 21.82
N ALA A 300 2.51 1.81 21.56
CA ALA A 300 2.15 3.17 21.19
C ALA A 300 2.46 4.18 22.30
N GLY A 301 3.09 5.29 21.95
CA GLY A 301 3.51 6.34 22.90
C GLY A 301 4.82 6.06 23.64
N GLN A 302 5.47 4.94 23.37
CA GLN A 302 6.73 4.56 24.01
C GLN A 302 7.96 4.90 23.16
N ASN A 303 7.79 5.38 21.93
CA ASN A 303 8.86 5.65 20.96
C ASN A 303 9.72 4.42 20.63
N LEU A 304 9.13 3.23 20.72
CA LEU A 304 9.79 1.94 20.40
C LEU A 304 9.50 1.49 18.97
N ALA A 305 8.49 2.06 18.32
CA ALA A 305 8.09 1.65 16.98
C ALA A 305 9.19 1.95 15.95
N ASN A 306 9.53 0.94 15.14
CA ASN A 306 10.50 1.08 14.06
C ASN A 306 9.87 1.82 12.87
N PRO A 307 10.36 3.02 12.48
CA PRO A 307 9.78 3.80 11.39
C PRO A 307 10.19 3.35 9.99
N THR A 308 11.03 2.35 9.83
CA THR A 308 11.65 1.96 8.55
C THR A 308 10.61 1.69 7.47
N SER A 309 9.56 0.91 7.75
CA SER A 309 8.51 0.63 6.77
C SER A 309 7.74 1.89 6.35
N THR A 310 7.50 2.83 7.27
CA THR A 310 6.89 4.13 6.96
C THR A 310 7.81 4.99 6.10
N ILE A 311 9.10 5.05 6.41
CA ILE A 311 10.11 5.77 5.61
C ILE A 311 10.15 5.21 4.19
N GLU A 312 10.22 3.89 4.04
CA GLU A 312 10.25 3.25 2.73
C GLU A 312 8.92 3.41 1.97
N ALA A 313 7.77 3.42 2.66
CA ALA A 313 6.48 3.71 2.05
C ALA A 313 6.44 5.14 1.43
N ILE A 314 6.96 6.13 2.15
CA ILE A 314 7.04 7.51 1.66
C ILE A 314 8.04 7.63 0.51
N LYS A 315 9.22 7.01 0.62
CA LYS A 315 10.23 6.98 -0.46
C LYS A 315 9.69 6.32 -1.73
N LEU A 316 8.97 5.20 -1.59
CA LEU A 316 8.34 4.54 -2.73
C LEU A 316 7.32 5.47 -3.38
N ALA A 317 6.41 6.08 -2.61
CA ALA A 317 5.43 7.02 -3.13
C ALA A 317 6.10 8.16 -3.90
N TRP A 318 7.15 8.77 -3.34
CA TRP A 318 7.90 9.85 -3.99
C TRP A 318 8.62 9.43 -5.26
N ASN A 319 9.21 8.22 -5.26
CA ASN A 319 9.85 7.67 -6.45
C ASN A 319 8.85 7.39 -7.58
N LEU A 320 7.64 6.91 -7.23
CA LEU A 320 6.57 6.71 -8.21
C LEU A 320 6.07 8.06 -8.75
N VAL A 321 5.88 9.09 -7.90
CA VAL A 321 5.52 10.45 -8.34
C VAL A 321 6.53 10.99 -9.36
N LYS A 322 7.83 10.82 -9.11
CA LYS A 322 8.88 11.29 -10.03
C LYS A 322 8.87 10.58 -11.39
N LYS A 323 8.37 9.33 -11.43
CA LYS A 323 8.30 8.50 -12.64
C LYS A 323 6.96 8.59 -13.35
N ASP A 324 5.88 8.96 -12.65
CA ASP A 324 4.54 9.01 -13.23
C ASP A 324 4.46 10.09 -14.31
N GLN A 325 4.06 9.70 -15.51
CA GLN A 325 3.93 10.61 -16.66
C GLN A 325 2.94 11.76 -16.41
N LYS A 326 1.97 11.58 -15.51
CA LYS A 326 1.03 12.63 -15.10
C LYS A 326 1.74 13.84 -14.46
N TYR A 327 2.92 13.63 -13.88
CA TYR A 327 3.72 14.68 -13.24
C TYR A 327 4.96 15.06 -14.07
N GLN A 328 5.14 14.44 -15.23
CA GLN A 328 6.18 14.77 -16.22
C GLN A 328 5.68 15.80 -17.22
#